data_ab9b200873aaa3c7a809783a1c7e581e
#
_entry.id   ab9b200873aaa3c7a809783a1c7e581e
#
_cell.length_a   1.000
_cell.length_b   1.000
_cell.length_c   1.000
_cell.angle_alpha   90.00
_cell.angle_beta   90.00
_cell.angle_gamma   90.00
#
_symmetry.space_group_name_H-M   'P 1'
#
loop_
_entity.id
_entity.type
_entity.pdbx_description
1 polymer ?
#
loop_
_entity_poly.entity_id
_entity_poly.type
_entity_poly.pdbx_seq_one_letter_code
_entity_poly.pdbx_strand_id
1 'polypeptide(L)'
;MKNLLLNCALTTVALALSAFGTPMATPALAQQAPAAEVETVDVDPALWVVKDADTTVYLFGTVHILKPGMAWFDEAVKSAFDKSDRLVLEMVEPDAATAQQLFAKYGLDTSGKPLTSKMMEDEKAIYAKAMEKVGLPVAAFEPLDPWAAAVTMQIMGLQKGGYDVNSGVETQLTAAAKASGKPIAGVETMESQLAIFDTLSQETQVRFLVESAKSVDDMTASMDNMVALWAKPDPEGLAQVMNEGLSDPKLHAALLTNRNANWAAWISKQLEKPGTTFMAVGAGHLSGSTSVPHLLTAYGVQAQRVEY
;
A
#
# COMPACT_ATOMS: atom_id res chain seq x y z
N MET A 1 4.66 19.13 -0.80
CA MET A 1 5.28 18.13 -1.64
C MET A 1 6.17 17.22 -0.79
N LYS A 2 5.62 16.45 0.16
CA LYS A 2 6.41 15.56 1.05
C LYS A 2 5.62 14.33 1.55
N ASN A 3 4.56 13.88 0.85
CA ASN A 3 3.52 13.04 1.46
C ASN A 3 3.38 11.63 0.88
N LEU A 4 4.44 11.03 0.35
CA LEU A 4 4.29 9.79 -0.42
C LEU A 4 4.90 8.53 0.21
N LEU A 5 5.24 8.55 1.49
CA LEU A 5 5.51 7.34 2.29
C LEU A 5 4.29 6.39 2.36
N LEU A 6 3.18 6.85 1.80
CA LEU A 6 1.85 6.30 2.00
C LEU A 6 1.64 4.93 1.35
N ASN A 7 2.09 4.73 0.12
CA ASN A 7 1.73 3.52 -0.63
C ASN A 7 2.49 2.25 -0.24
N CYS A 8 3.69 2.36 0.34
CA CYS A 8 4.45 1.18 0.74
C CYS A 8 4.09 0.65 2.14
N ALA A 9 3.41 1.49 2.96
CA ALA A 9 3.11 1.18 4.36
C ALA A 9 1.64 0.81 4.61
N LEU A 10 0.75 1.20 3.71
CA LEU A 10 -0.71 1.15 3.94
C LEU A 10 -1.29 -0.25 3.95
N THR A 11 -0.78 -1.18 3.15
CA THR A 11 -1.35 -2.54 3.02
C THR A 11 -1.36 -3.29 4.33
N THR A 12 -0.29 -3.14 5.10
CA THR A 12 -0.03 -3.98 6.27
C THR A 12 -0.79 -3.54 7.53
N VAL A 13 -1.13 -2.26 7.65
CA VAL A 13 -1.71 -1.68 8.86
C VAL A 13 -3.20 -1.41 8.74
N ALA A 14 -3.72 -1.18 7.53
CA ALA A 14 -5.14 -0.86 7.33
C ALA A 14 -6.09 -1.95 7.85
N LEU A 15 -5.71 -3.21 7.78
CA LEU A 15 -6.50 -4.33 8.27
C LEU A 15 -6.44 -4.54 9.78
N ALA A 16 -5.29 -4.26 10.39
CA ALA A 16 -5.16 -4.39 11.84
C ALA A 16 -6.07 -3.39 12.58
N LEU A 17 -6.36 -2.24 11.96
CA LEU A 17 -7.19 -1.19 12.55
C LEU A 17 -8.69 -1.45 12.45
N SER A 18 -9.17 -2.18 11.46
CA SER A 18 -10.58 -2.58 11.38
C SER A 18 -11.01 -3.48 12.55
N ALA A 19 -10.07 -4.10 13.27
CA ALA A 19 -10.32 -4.94 14.44
C ALA A 19 -10.43 -4.15 15.76
N PHE A 20 -10.08 -2.87 15.82
CA PHE A 20 -10.19 -2.02 17.01
C PHE A 20 -11.51 -1.23 17.09
N GLY A 21 -12.45 -1.48 16.19
CA GLY A 21 -13.79 -0.88 16.24
C GLY A 21 -14.51 -1.29 17.51
N THR A 22 -14.71 -0.34 18.44
CA THR A 22 -15.68 -0.48 19.53
C THR A 22 -17.05 -0.83 18.93
N PRO A 23 -17.82 -1.75 19.54
CA PRO A 23 -19.19 -2.00 19.08
C PRO A 23 -20.02 -0.73 19.32
N MET A 24 -20.16 0.10 18.33
CA MET A 24 -21.20 1.12 18.34
C MET A 24 -22.52 0.40 18.21
N ALA A 25 -23.41 0.63 19.19
CA ALA A 25 -24.74 0.11 19.23
C ALA A 25 -25.43 0.32 17.87
N THR A 26 -25.92 -0.77 17.28
CA THR A 26 -26.70 -0.76 16.05
C THR A 26 -27.90 0.16 16.21
N PRO A 27 -28.04 1.24 15.45
CA PRO A 27 -29.31 1.91 15.30
C PRO A 27 -30.24 0.99 14.49
N ALA A 28 -31.50 0.95 14.92
CA ALA A 28 -32.57 0.21 14.28
C ALA A 28 -32.61 0.44 12.76
N LEU A 29 -32.95 -0.62 12.02
CA LEU A 29 -33.18 -0.68 10.59
C LEU A 29 -33.86 0.59 10.04
N ALA A 30 -33.09 1.56 9.66
CA ALA A 30 -33.53 2.58 8.74
C ALA A 30 -33.45 1.97 7.33
N GLN A 31 -34.58 1.98 6.63
CA GLN A 31 -34.72 1.59 5.23
C GLN A 31 -33.58 2.23 4.42
N GLN A 32 -32.65 1.43 3.93
CA GLN A 32 -31.55 1.91 3.07
C GLN A 32 -32.20 2.59 1.85
N ALA A 33 -32.00 3.89 1.72
CA ALA A 33 -32.21 4.57 0.46
C ALA A 33 -31.38 3.85 -0.63
N PRO A 34 -31.86 3.76 -1.89
CA PRO A 34 -31.08 3.17 -2.96
C PRO A 34 -29.70 3.86 -2.98
N ALA A 35 -28.65 3.06 -2.97
CA ALA A 35 -27.28 3.57 -3.09
C ALA A 35 -27.25 4.47 -4.33
N ALA A 36 -26.82 5.72 -4.19
CA ALA A 36 -26.60 6.57 -5.33
C ALA A 36 -25.65 5.83 -6.28
N GLU A 37 -25.99 5.76 -7.55
CA GLU A 37 -25.08 5.24 -8.58
C GLU A 37 -23.78 6.06 -8.48
N VAL A 38 -22.71 5.41 -8.07
CA VAL A 38 -21.38 6.03 -8.08
C VAL A 38 -20.99 6.12 -9.56
N GLU A 39 -20.85 7.35 -10.06
CA GLU A 39 -20.35 7.57 -11.41
C GLU A 39 -18.99 6.90 -11.55
N THR A 40 -18.88 5.94 -12.48
CA THR A 40 -17.63 5.21 -12.71
C THR A 40 -16.77 5.99 -13.68
N VAL A 41 -15.50 6.18 -13.29
CA VAL A 41 -14.47 6.80 -14.13
C VAL A 41 -13.58 5.69 -14.65
N ASP A 42 -13.52 5.57 -15.97
CA ASP A 42 -12.64 4.65 -16.67
C ASP A 42 -11.18 5.11 -16.58
N VAL A 43 -10.27 4.18 -16.25
CA VAL A 43 -8.87 4.48 -16.04
C VAL A 43 -7.97 3.31 -16.45
N ASP A 44 -6.83 3.61 -17.11
CA ASP A 44 -5.91 2.68 -17.74
C ASP A 44 -4.54 2.64 -17.05
N PRO A 45 -4.41 2.04 -15.85
CA PRO A 45 -3.14 2.00 -15.14
C PRO A 45 -2.09 1.18 -15.88
N ALA A 46 -0.82 1.51 -15.64
CA ALA A 46 0.29 0.85 -16.28
C ALA A 46 0.34 -0.67 -16.00
N LEU A 47 0.44 -1.45 -17.06
CA LEU A 47 0.63 -2.91 -17.04
C LEU A 47 1.90 -3.26 -17.83
N TRP A 48 2.70 -4.18 -17.31
CA TRP A 48 3.88 -4.72 -18.00
C TRP A 48 3.76 -6.23 -18.15
N VAL A 49 4.50 -6.75 -19.10
CA VAL A 49 4.65 -8.18 -19.33
C VAL A 49 6.12 -8.55 -19.45
N VAL A 50 6.49 -9.62 -18.76
CA VAL A 50 7.75 -10.34 -18.89
C VAL A 50 7.42 -11.73 -19.41
N LYS A 51 8.09 -12.19 -20.44
CA LYS A 51 7.81 -13.51 -21.03
C LYS A 51 9.05 -14.12 -21.66
N ASP A 52 9.07 -15.45 -21.70
CA ASP A 52 9.96 -16.26 -22.51
C ASP A 52 9.16 -17.23 -23.41
N ALA A 53 9.71 -18.42 -23.69
CA ALA A 53 9.08 -19.38 -24.63
C ALA A 53 7.78 -20.00 -24.08
N ASP A 54 7.70 -20.24 -22.78
CA ASP A 54 6.60 -20.99 -22.13
C ASP A 54 6.10 -20.38 -20.81
N THR A 55 6.67 -19.23 -20.39
CA THR A 55 6.27 -18.52 -19.18
C THR A 55 5.88 -17.07 -19.47
N THR A 56 4.85 -16.59 -18.79
CA THR A 56 4.43 -15.18 -18.82
C THR A 56 4.21 -14.67 -17.40
N VAL A 57 4.78 -13.51 -17.08
CA VAL A 57 4.51 -12.78 -15.83
C VAL A 57 3.99 -11.39 -16.18
N TYR A 58 2.74 -11.12 -15.89
CA TYR A 58 2.21 -9.76 -15.91
C TYR A 58 2.56 -9.06 -14.62
N LEU A 59 2.99 -7.78 -14.69
CA LEU A 59 3.30 -6.94 -13.55
C LEU A 59 2.33 -5.77 -13.54
N PHE A 60 1.53 -5.67 -12.51
CA PHE A 60 0.50 -4.64 -12.37
C PHE A 60 0.77 -3.80 -11.12
N GLY A 61 0.77 -2.47 -11.29
CA GLY A 61 0.97 -1.53 -10.20
C GLY A 61 -0.33 -1.25 -9.45
N THR A 62 -0.33 -1.48 -8.13
CA THR A 62 -1.52 -1.33 -7.29
C THR A 62 -1.52 -0.03 -6.48
N VAL A 63 -2.71 0.39 -6.08
CA VAL A 63 -2.95 1.42 -5.08
C VAL A 63 -3.86 0.81 -3.99
N HIS A 64 -3.33 0.76 -2.75
CA HIS A 64 -3.94 0.02 -1.65
C HIS A 64 -5.26 0.61 -1.12
N ILE A 65 -5.49 1.89 -1.36
CA ILE A 65 -6.66 2.62 -0.92
C ILE A 65 -7.10 3.59 -2.03
N LEU A 66 -8.34 3.47 -2.50
CA LEU A 66 -8.90 4.27 -3.58
C LEU A 66 -10.22 4.90 -3.16
N LYS A 67 -10.61 5.97 -3.85
CA LYS A 67 -12.00 6.42 -3.81
C LYS A 67 -12.86 5.44 -4.60
N PRO A 68 -14.11 5.16 -4.17
CA PRO A 68 -15.03 4.36 -4.95
C PRO A 68 -15.28 4.93 -6.36
N GLY A 69 -15.58 4.07 -7.33
CA GLY A 69 -16.00 4.48 -8.67
C GLY A 69 -14.89 4.53 -9.72
N MET A 70 -13.71 3.97 -9.46
CA MET A 70 -12.67 3.83 -10.50
C MET A 70 -12.80 2.47 -11.19
N ALA A 71 -13.07 2.46 -12.50
CA ALA A 71 -13.10 1.29 -13.35
C ALA A 71 -11.70 1.09 -13.96
N TRP A 72 -10.95 0.17 -13.41
CA TRP A 72 -9.58 -0.18 -13.82
C TRP A 72 -9.43 -1.68 -14.10
N PHE A 73 -10.40 -2.50 -13.66
CA PHE A 73 -10.34 -3.95 -13.79
C PHE A 73 -11.14 -4.42 -15.01
N ASP A 74 -10.74 -3.98 -16.17
CA ASP A 74 -11.32 -4.27 -17.47
C ASP A 74 -10.21 -4.40 -18.52
N GLU A 75 -10.54 -4.37 -19.77
CA GLU A 75 -9.64 -4.34 -20.94
C GLU A 75 -8.37 -5.20 -20.76
N ALA A 76 -7.18 -4.59 -20.85
CA ALA A 76 -5.89 -5.28 -20.79
C ALA A 76 -5.61 -5.89 -19.44
N VAL A 77 -5.96 -5.20 -18.32
CA VAL A 77 -5.75 -5.70 -16.97
C VAL A 77 -6.57 -6.95 -16.72
N LYS A 78 -7.87 -6.88 -17.02
CA LYS A 78 -8.76 -8.05 -16.88
C LYS A 78 -8.36 -9.18 -17.80
N SER A 79 -8.00 -8.89 -19.05
CA SER A 79 -7.53 -9.90 -20.00
C SER A 79 -6.26 -10.61 -19.52
N ALA A 80 -5.29 -9.86 -18.96
CA ALA A 80 -4.07 -10.42 -18.39
C ALA A 80 -4.37 -11.27 -17.15
N PHE A 81 -5.23 -10.77 -16.25
CA PHE A 81 -5.66 -11.51 -15.07
C PHE A 81 -6.39 -12.80 -15.44
N ASP A 82 -7.34 -12.78 -16.39
CA ASP A 82 -8.12 -13.95 -16.80
C ASP A 82 -7.23 -15.04 -17.40
N LYS A 83 -6.23 -14.66 -18.19
CA LYS A 83 -5.24 -15.57 -18.80
C LYS A 83 -4.25 -16.17 -17.82
N SER A 84 -4.14 -15.63 -16.63
CA SER A 84 -3.15 -16.06 -15.63
C SER A 84 -3.66 -17.26 -14.83
N ASP A 85 -2.76 -18.19 -14.52
CA ASP A 85 -3.03 -19.38 -13.74
C ASP A 85 -3.15 -19.07 -12.25
N ARG A 86 -2.53 -17.99 -11.79
CA ARG A 86 -2.48 -17.56 -10.38
C ARG A 86 -2.33 -16.06 -10.23
N LEU A 87 -2.76 -15.57 -9.08
CA LEU A 87 -2.49 -14.21 -8.58
C LEU A 87 -1.32 -14.26 -7.59
N VAL A 88 -0.37 -13.35 -7.76
CA VAL A 88 0.71 -13.13 -6.80
C VAL A 88 0.65 -11.68 -6.34
N LEU A 89 0.56 -11.49 -5.03
CA LEU A 89 0.53 -10.19 -4.35
C LEU A 89 1.84 -9.95 -3.59
N GLU A 90 2.03 -8.75 -3.07
CA GLU A 90 3.11 -8.51 -2.10
C GLU A 90 2.97 -9.48 -0.92
N MET A 91 1.78 -9.55 -0.35
CA MET A 91 1.44 -10.51 0.71
C MET A 91 0.01 -11.00 0.55
N VAL A 92 -0.27 -12.19 1.08
CA VAL A 92 -1.64 -12.66 1.31
C VAL A 92 -2.04 -12.22 2.71
N GLU A 93 -3.18 -11.54 2.79
CA GLU A 93 -3.70 -11.10 4.09
C GLU A 93 -3.99 -12.30 5.00
N PRO A 94 -3.42 -12.33 6.22
CA PRO A 94 -3.77 -13.33 7.20
C PRO A 94 -5.21 -13.10 7.71
N ASP A 95 -5.73 -14.06 8.45
CA ASP A 95 -6.99 -13.84 9.18
C ASP A 95 -6.87 -12.68 10.20
N ALA A 96 -8.02 -12.09 10.56
CA ALA A 96 -8.08 -10.90 11.40
C ALA A 96 -7.40 -11.10 12.78
N ALA A 97 -7.49 -12.30 13.36
CA ALA A 97 -6.86 -12.58 14.66
C ALA A 97 -5.32 -12.60 14.53
N THR A 98 -4.81 -13.23 13.48
CA THR A 98 -3.37 -13.24 13.16
C THR A 98 -2.87 -11.82 12.86
N ALA A 99 -3.60 -11.04 12.05
CA ALA A 99 -3.25 -9.65 11.74
C ALA A 99 -3.16 -8.80 13.01
N GLN A 100 -4.14 -8.95 13.92
CA GLN A 100 -4.16 -8.23 15.20
C GLN A 100 -2.99 -8.62 16.12
N GLN A 101 -2.65 -9.91 16.18
CA GLN A 101 -1.50 -10.38 16.97
C GLN A 101 -0.18 -9.85 16.41
N LEU A 102 -0.01 -9.84 15.09
CA LEU A 102 1.18 -9.29 14.45
C LEU A 102 1.30 -7.78 14.67
N PHE A 103 0.19 -7.04 14.55
CA PHE A 103 0.21 -5.61 14.84
C PHE A 103 0.52 -5.34 16.32
N ALA A 104 -0.03 -6.12 17.26
CA ALA A 104 0.29 -5.99 18.68
C ALA A 104 1.77 -6.31 18.95
N LYS A 105 2.36 -7.27 18.24
CA LYS A 105 3.76 -7.65 18.39
C LYS A 105 4.73 -6.57 17.89
N TYR A 106 4.44 -5.93 16.76
CA TYR A 106 5.37 -5.04 16.06
C TYR A 106 5.02 -3.56 16.17
N GLY A 107 3.77 -3.21 16.44
CA GLY A 107 3.28 -1.83 16.45
C GLY A 107 3.02 -1.25 17.83
N LEU A 108 3.03 -2.06 18.90
CA LEU A 108 2.91 -1.59 20.27
C LEU A 108 4.28 -1.41 20.91
N ASP A 109 4.47 -0.26 21.56
CA ASP A 109 5.67 -0.01 22.35
C ASP A 109 5.75 -0.93 23.56
N THR A 110 6.80 -1.72 23.64
CA THR A 110 7.06 -2.63 24.77
C THR A 110 7.87 -1.98 25.90
N SER A 111 8.35 -0.76 25.70
CA SER A 111 9.14 -0.04 26.73
C SER A 111 8.30 0.53 27.87
N GLY A 112 6.98 0.60 27.69
CA GLY A 112 6.04 1.21 28.63
C GLY A 112 6.11 2.74 28.69
N LYS A 113 6.83 3.38 27.75
CA LYS A 113 6.92 4.84 27.66
C LYS A 113 5.88 5.36 26.67
N PRO A 114 5.21 6.47 27.00
CA PRO A 114 4.25 7.06 26.06
C PRO A 114 4.95 7.52 24.78
N LEU A 115 4.26 7.41 23.63
CA LEU A 115 4.75 7.84 22.34
C LEU A 115 5.31 9.27 22.35
N THR A 116 4.57 10.20 22.99
CA THR A 116 4.96 11.61 23.09
C THR A 116 6.24 11.83 23.88
N SER A 117 6.65 10.91 24.77
CA SER A 117 7.93 11.02 25.50
C SER A 117 9.16 10.81 24.60
N LYS A 118 8.97 10.27 23.38
CA LYS A 118 10.02 10.05 22.40
C LYS A 118 10.25 11.25 21.47
N MET A 119 9.45 12.33 21.62
CA MET A 119 9.45 13.53 20.77
C MET A 119 10.00 14.75 21.50
N MET A 120 10.59 15.68 20.73
CA MET A 120 10.90 17.02 21.18
C MET A 120 9.63 17.87 21.34
N GLU A 121 9.70 18.99 22.06
CA GLU A 121 8.50 19.80 22.36
C GLU A 121 7.84 20.42 21.11
N ASP A 122 8.62 20.83 20.14
CA ASP A 122 8.12 21.32 18.85
C ASP A 122 7.49 20.18 18.01
N GLU A 123 8.03 18.97 18.07
CA GLU A 123 7.47 17.78 17.43
C GLU A 123 6.12 17.37 18.06
N LYS A 124 6.01 17.44 19.39
CA LYS A 124 4.74 17.21 20.10
C LYS A 124 3.65 18.17 19.66
N ALA A 125 4.00 19.44 19.48
CA ALA A 125 3.04 20.46 19.03
C ALA A 125 2.54 20.16 17.60
N ILE A 126 3.43 19.73 16.70
CA ILE A 126 3.07 19.32 15.32
C ILE A 126 2.16 18.08 15.36
N TYR A 127 2.55 17.07 16.13
CA TYR A 127 1.78 15.84 16.27
C TYR A 127 0.39 16.10 16.86
N ALA A 128 0.28 16.88 17.95
CA ALA A 128 -0.99 17.20 18.59
C ALA A 128 -1.96 17.89 17.63
N LYS A 129 -1.47 18.83 16.82
CA LYS A 129 -2.26 19.50 15.78
C LYS A 129 -2.75 18.53 14.71
N ALA A 130 -1.92 17.58 14.31
CA ALA A 130 -2.30 16.55 13.35
C ALA A 130 -3.38 15.61 13.92
N MET A 131 -3.24 15.19 15.19
CA MET A 131 -4.25 14.37 15.87
C MET A 131 -5.60 15.05 15.97
N GLU A 132 -5.63 16.35 16.28
CA GLU A 132 -6.87 17.15 16.24
C GLU A 132 -7.53 17.10 14.84
N LYS A 133 -6.75 17.23 13.77
CA LYS A 133 -7.25 17.20 12.39
C LYS A 133 -7.83 15.86 11.99
N VAL A 134 -7.20 14.75 12.39
CA VAL A 134 -7.75 13.41 12.16
C VAL A 134 -8.94 13.10 13.09
N GLY A 135 -9.17 13.93 14.10
CA GLY A 135 -10.34 13.85 15.01
C GLY A 135 -10.11 12.94 16.21
N LEU A 136 -8.87 12.74 16.64
CA LEU A 136 -8.50 11.91 17.77
C LEU A 136 -7.76 12.69 18.86
N PRO A 137 -7.91 12.29 20.14
CA PRO A 137 -7.08 12.81 21.20
C PRO A 137 -5.65 12.29 21.04
N VAL A 138 -4.67 13.09 21.45
CA VAL A 138 -3.23 12.71 21.45
C VAL A 138 -3.00 11.37 22.16
N ALA A 139 -3.72 11.12 23.26
CA ALA A 139 -3.62 9.91 24.05
C ALA A 139 -4.00 8.61 23.31
N ALA A 140 -4.72 8.70 22.18
CA ALA A 140 -5.17 7.51 21.45
C ALA A 140 -4.01 6.65 20.93
N PHE A 141 -2.88 7.28 20.60
CA PHE A 141 -1.73 6.58 20.02
C PHE A 141 -0.54 6.43 20.99
N GLU A 142 -0.69 6.83 22.26
CA GLU A 142 0.39 6.72 23.24
C GLU A 142 0.98 5.30 23.41
N PRO A 143 0.21 4.20 23.25
CA PRO A 143 0.77 2.85 23.32
C PRO A 143 1.51 2.40 22.06
N LEU A 144 1.47 3.18 20.96
CA LEU A 144 2.03 2.76 19.68
C LEU A 144 3.52 3.12 19.54
N ASP A 145 4.23 2.34 18.76
CA ASP A 145 5.49 2.77 18.20
C ASP A 145 5.29 3.92 17.21
N PRO A 146 6.29 4.83 17.04
CA PRO A 146 6.09 6.01 16.21
C PRO A 146 5.72 5.68 14.75
N TRP A 147 6.28 4.62 14.18
CA TRP A 147 5.92 4.19 12.83
C TRP A 147 4.45 3.75 12.73
N ALA A 148 3.96 3.00 13.71
CA ALA A 148 2.58 2.51 13.72
C ALA A 148 1.58 3.67 13.88
N ALA A 149 1.92 4.65 14.74
CA ALA A 149 1.15 5.88 14.87
C ALA A 149 1.13 6.68 13.55
N ALA A 150 2.26 6.78 12.84
CA ALA A 150 2.35 7.47 11.56
C ALA A 150 1.41 6.86 10.51
N VAL A 151 1.51 5.54 10.32
CA VAL A 151 0.70 4.83 9.32
C VAL A 151 -0.79 4.88 9.67
N THR A 152 -1.14 4.68 10.95
CA THR A 152 -2.52 4.78 11.43
C THR A 152 -3.12 6.16 11.16
N MET A 153 -2.38 7.22 11.49
CA MET A 153 -2.81 8.60 11.25
C MET A 153 -3.02 8.88 9.77
N GLN A 154 -2.16 8.38 8.89
CA GLN A 154 -2.28 8.53 7.45
C GLN A 154 -3.53 7.83 6.91
N ILE A 155 -3.79 6.59 7.31
CA ILE A 155 -4.99 5.85 6.88
C ILE A 155 -6.25 6.60 7.30
N MET A 156 -6.32 7.04 8.55
CA MET A 156 -7.49 7.79 9.05
C MET A 156 -7.68 9.12 8.34
N GLY A 157 -6.59 9.83 8.04
CA GLY A 157 -6.64 11.08 7.28
C GLY A 157 -7.19 10.87 5.87
N LEU A 158 -6.76 9.81 5.18
CA LEU A 158 -7.26 9.45 3.85
C LEU A 158 -8.71 8.99 3.87
N GLN A 159 -9.11 8.19 4.86
CA GLN A 159 -10.52 7.78 5.01
C GLN A 159 -11.43 8.99 5.20
N LYS A 160 -10.97 9.98 5.97
CA LYS A 160 -11.70 11.27 6.11
C LYS A 160 -11.78 12.04 4.79
N GLY A 161 -10.80 11.85 3.91
CA GLY A 161 -10.77 12.38 2.53
C GLY A 161 -11.60 11.58 1.51
N GLY A 162 -12.34 10.56 1.96
CA GLY A 162 -13.21 9.74 1.10
C GLY A 162 -12.52 8.52 0.46
N TYR A 163 -11.29 8.20 0.87
CA TYR A 163 -10.60 6.98 0.46
C TYR A 163 -11.11 5.78 1.26
N ASP A 164 -11.20 4.61 0.62
CA ASP A 164 -11.68 3.36 1.21
C ASP A 164 -10.71 2.22 0.88
N VAL A 165 -10.25 1.50 1.89
CA VAL A 165 -9.39 0.31 1.74
C VAL A 165 -10.11 -0.82 0.99
N ASN A 166 -11.44 -0.91 1.09
CA ASN A 166 -12.22 -1.89 0.34
C ASN A 166 -12.25 -1.60 -1.16
N SER A 167 -11.97 -0.37 -1.57
CA SER A 167 -11.82 0.04 -2.96
C SER A 167 -10.39 -0.18 -3.48
N GLY A 168 -9.46 -0.60 -2.63
CA GLY A 168 -8.08 -0.90 -2.99
C GLY A 168 -7.98 -2.00 -4.04
N VAL A 169 -6.93 -1.90 -4.87
CA VAL A 169 -6.72 -2.80 -6.01
C VAL A 169 -6.54 -4.25 -5.55
N GLU A 170 -5.75 -4.50 -4.50
CA GLU A 170 -5.48 -5.84 -3.97
C GLU A 170 -6.76 -6.49 -3.44
N THR A 171 -7.63 -5.71 -2.79
CA THR A 171 -8.92 -6.20 -2.28
C THR A 171 -9.79 -6.71 -3.42
N GLN A 172 -9.88 -5.93 -4.52
CA GLN A 172 -10.67 -6.30 -5.70
C GLN A 172 -10.06 -7.50 -6.43
N LEU A 173 -8.73 -7.54 -6.65
CA LEU A 173 -8.03 -8.67 -7.26
C LEU A 173 -8.17 -9.95 -6.44
N THR A 174 -8.08 -9.84 -5.11
CA THR A 174 -8.27 -10.98 -4.20
C THR A 174 -9.69 -11.53 -4.30
N ALA A 175 -10.69 -10.65 -4.34
CA ALA A 175 -12.09 -11.05 -4.53
C ALA A 175 -12.30 -11.75 -5.88
N ALA A 176 -11.76 -11.21 -6.97
CA ALA A 176 -11.83 -11.78 -8.30
C ALA A 176 -11.13 -13.15 -8.39
N ALA A 177 -9.94 -13.29 -7.77
CA ALA A 177 -9.22 -14.56 -7.72
C ALA A 177 -9.98 -15.63 -6.94
N LYS A 178 -10.54 -15.28 -5.80
CA LYS A 178 -11.40 -16.19 -5.02
C LYS A 178 -12.64 -16.61 -5.80
N ALA A 179 -13.31 -15.67 -6.46
CA ALA A 179 -14.51 -15.95 -7.28
C ALA A 179 -14.23 -16.88 -8.46
N SER A 180 -13.04 -16.77 -9.07
CA SER A 180 -12.60 -17.62 -10.19
C SER A 180 -11.86 -18.90 -9.76
N GLY A 181 -11.70 -19.15 -8.46
CA GLY A 181 -10.93 -20.29 -7.93
C GLY A 181 -9.43 -20.21 -8.25
N LYS A 182 -8.91 -19.04 -8.57
CA LYS A 182 -7.51 -18.81 -8.91
C LYS A 182 -6.64 -18.83 -7.64
N PRO A 183 -5.55 -19.62 -7.59
CA PRO A 183 -4.63 -19.63 -6.47
C PRO A 183 -4.03 -18.25 -6.21
N ILE A 184 -3.89 -17.89 -4.93
CA ILE A 184 -3.30 -16.63 -4.48
C ILE A 184 -2.04 -16.94 -3.67
N ALA A 185 -0.94 -16.25 -3.97
CA ALA A 185 0.31 -16.34 -3.23
C ALA A 185 0.87 -14.96 -2.91
N GLY A 186 1.74 -14.86 -1.92
CA GLY A 186 2.49 -13.64 -1.59
C GLY A 186 3.98 -13.85 -1.82
N VAL A 187 4.69 -12.81 -2.21
CA VAL A 187 6.17 -12.79 -2.25
C VAL A 187 6.77 -12.42 -0.90
N GLU A 188 5.96 -11.87 -0.01
CA GLU A 188 6.28 -11.48 1.37
C GLU A 188 5.16 -11.95 2.33
N THR A 189 5.34 -11.67 3.61
CA THR A 189 4.34 -11.89 4.66
C THR A 189 4.05 -10.60 5.40
N MET A 190 2.89 -10.49 6.06
CA MET A 190 2.58 -9.36 6.93
C MET A 190 3.68 -9.17 8.00
N GLU A 191 4.16 -10.25 8.59
CA GLU A 191 5.23 -10.20 9.58
C GLU A 191 6.51 -9.57 9.02
N SER A 192 6.95 -9.98 7.82
CA SER A 192 8.16 -9.42 7.19
C SER A 192 8.01 -7.93 6.86
N GLN A 193 6.83 -7.49 6.45
CA GLN A 193 6.57 -6.06 6.17
C GLN A 193 6.52 -5.22 7.44
N LEU A 194 5.86 -5.68 8.51
CA LEU A 194 5.85 -4.98 9.80
C LEU A 194 7.25 -4.87 10.39
N ALA A 195 8.06 -5.93 10.29
CA ALA A 195 9.44 -5.94 10.77
C ALA A 195 10.33 -4.90 10.07
N ILE A 196 10.04 -4.50 8.82
CA ILE A 196 10.78 -3.42 8.15
C ILE A 196 10.69 -2.12 8.96
N PHE A 197 9.51 -1.77 9.44
CA PHE A 197 9.29 -0.55 10.22
C PHE A 197 9.82 -0.67 11.65
N ASP A 198 9.58 -1.80 12.29
CA ASP A 198 9.99 -2.07 13.67
C ASP A 198 11.52 -2.04 13.82
N THR A 199 12.26 -2.49 12.82
CA THR A 199 13.74 -2.49 12.82
C THR A 199 14.37 -1.12 12.56
N LEU A 200 13.59 -0.11 12.19
CA LEU A 200 14.08 1.26 12.04
C LEU A 200 14.49 1.85 13.41
N SER A 201 15.52 2.69 13.43
CA SER A 201 15.88 3.39 14.68
C SER A 201 14.71 4.24 15.16
N GLN A 202 14.57 4.39 16.49
CA GLN A 202 13.54 5.24 17.08
C GLN A 202 13.55 6.66 16.48
N GLU A 203 14.73 7.23 16.22
CA GLU A 203 14.88 8.53 15.59
C GLU A 203 14.25 8.56 14.19
N THR A 204 14.47 7.52 13.38
CA THR A 204 13.88 7.40 12.04
C THR A 204 12.37 7.25 12.11
N GLN A 205 11.87 6.46 13.05
CA GLN A 205 10.44 6.28 13.26
C GLN A 205 9.75 7.57 13.72
N VAL A 206 10.35 8.32 14.65
CA VAL A 206 9.83 9.63 15.12
C VAL A 206 9.84 10.63 13.98
N ARG A 207 10.92 10.71 13.21
CA ARG A 207 10.98 11.58 12.03
C ARG A 207 9.88 11.24 11.02
N PHE A 208 9.64 9.95 10.76
CA PHE A 208 8.55 9.51 9.89
C PHE A 208 7.18 9.97 10.42
N LEU A 209 6.93 9.83 11.72
CA LEU A 209 5.69 10.30 12.32
C LEU A 209 5.52 11.81 12.21
N VAL A 210 6.57 12.57 12.50
CA VAL A 210 6.53 14.04 12.45
C VAL A 210 6.32 14.56 11.01
N GLU A 211 6.98 13.96 10.02
CA GLU A 211 6.77 14.32 8.61
C GLU A 211 5.34 13.94 8.16
N SER A 212 4.82 12.79 8.59
CA SER A 212 3.42 12.41 8.36
C SER A 212 2.45 13.40 8.99
N ALA A 213 2.72 13.86 10.21
CA ALA A 213 1.91 14.84 10.91
C ALA A 213 1.91 16.21 10.23
N LYS A 214 3.05 16.67 9.73
CA LYS A 214 3.16 17.93 8.95
C LYS A 214 2.32 17.92 7.68
N SER A 215 2.12 16.75 7.11
CA SER A 215 1.50 16.58 5.81
C SER A 215 -0.01 16.27 5.86
N VAL A 216 -0.61 16.18 7.04
CA VAL A 216 -2.02 15.82 7.21
C VAL A 216 -2.97 16.72 6.39
N ASP A 217 -2.67 18.01 6.27
CA ASP A 217 -3.52 18.95 5.52
C ASP A 217 -3.52 18.69 4.01
N ASP A 218 -2.38 18.30 3.46
CA ASP A 218 -2.18 18.11 2.03
C ASP A 218 -2.33 16.65 1.59
N MET A 219 -2.58 15.75 2.53
CA MET A 219 -2.55 14.30 2.31
C MET A 219 -3.54 13.85 1.25
N THR A 220 -4.80 14.31 1.34
CA THR A 220 -5.84 13.98 0.36
C THR A 220 -5.49 14.50 -1.03
N ALA A 221 -5.03 15.74 -1.15
CA ALA A 221 -4.63 16.33 -2.43
C ALA A 221 -3.41 15.62 -3.03
N SER A 222 -2.46 15.24 -2.19
CA SER A 222 -1.27 14.47 -2.63
C SER A 222 -1.66 13.08 -3.12
N MET A 223 -2.59 12.42 -2.44
CA MET A 223 -3.11 11.12 -2.86
C MET A 223 -3.94 11.25 -4.14
N ASP A 224 -4.78 12.28 -4.29
CA ASP A 224 -5.51 12.56 -5.53
C ASP A 224 -4.56 12.74 -6.72
N ASN A 225 -3.45 13.47 -6.53
CA ASN A 225 -2.44 13.63 -7.57
C ASN A 225 -1.75 12.29 -7.94
N MET A 226 -1.38 11.51 -6.95
CA MET A 226 -0.76 10.20 -7.17
C MET A 226 -1.70 9.24 -7.90
N VAL A 227 -2.97 9.18 -7.48
CA VAL A 227 -4.00 8.37 -8.14
C VAL A 227 -4.25 8.85 -9.58
N ALA A 228 -4.22 10.15 -9.82
CA ALA A 228 -4.35 10.70 -11.19
C ALA A 228 -3.18 10.33 -12.11
N LEU A 229 -1.96 10.18 -11.58
CA LEU A 229 -0.79 9.67 -12.32
C LEU A 229 -0.88 8.16 -12.54
N TRP A 230 -1.36 7.42 -11.53
CA TRP A 230 -1.59 5.99 -11.63
C TRP A 230 -2.70 5.65 -12.64
N ALA A 231 -3.78 6.42 -12.63
CA ALA A 231 -4.95 6.27 -13.52
C ALA A 231 -4.61 6.52 -15.00
N LYS A 232 -3.50 7.20 -15.27
CA LYS A 232 -2.93 7.37 -16.59
C LYS A 232 -1.70 6.49 -16.71
N PRO A 233 -1.33 6.00 -17.91
CA PRO A 233 -0.12 5.19 -18.07
C PRO A 233 1.17 6.02 -17.99
N ASP A 234 1.36 6.77 -16.88
CA ASP A 234 2.52 7.64 -16.62
C ASP A 234 3.34 7.14 -15.41
N PRO A 235 4.10 6.05 -15.56
CA PRO A 235 4.93 5.51 -14.48
C PRO A 235 6.12 6.43 -14.11
N GLU A 236 6.64 7.25 -15.03
CA GLU A 236 7.72 8.20 -14.75
C GLU A 236 7.23 9.33 -13.85
N GLY A 237 6.09 9.93 -14.15
CA GLY A 237 5.47 10.94 -13.29
C GLY A 237 5.14 10.40 -11.90
N LEU A 238 4.63 9.17 -11.83
CA LEU A 238 4.37 8.47 -10.58
C LEU A 238 5.67 8.24 -9.77
N ALA A 239 6.75 7.77 -10.44
CA ALA A 239 8.05 7.57 -9.80
C ALA A 239 8.62 8.87 -9.24
N GLN A 240 8.51 9.97 -9.98
CA GLN A 240 8.98 11.28 -9.51
C GLN A 240 8.27 11.69 -8.22
N VAL A 241 6.95 11.63 -8.21
CA VAL A 241 6.14 12.01 -7.04
C VAL A 241 6.45 11.10 -5.84
N MET A 242 6.62 9.80 -6.05
CA MET A 242 6.96 8.84 -5.00
C MET A 242 8.38 9.03 -4.46
N ASN A 243 9.37 9.28 -5.30
CA ASN A 243 10.75 9.52 -4.88
C ASN A 243 10.91 10.82 -4.09
N GLU A 244 10.16 11.88 -4.42
CA GLU A 244 10.13 13.13 -3.63
C GLU A 244 9.62 12.88 -2.20
N GLY A 245 8.74 11.90 -2.01
CA GLY A 245 8.21 11.50 -0.70
C GLY A 245 9.18 10.68 0.16
N LEU A 246 10.08 9.91 -0.46
CA LEU A 246 11.02 8.99 0.19
C LEU A 246 12.45 9.54 0.21
N SER A 247 12.64 10.72 0.79
CA SER A 247 13.95 11.40 0.80
C SER A 247 14.99 10.78 1.75
N ASP A 248 14.57 9.94 2.72
CA ASP A 248 15.51 9.20 3.59
C ASP A 248 16.05 7.96 2.85
N PRO A 249 17.37 7.88 2.56
CA PRO A 249 17.93 6.78 1.77
C PRO A 249 17.77 5.40 2.46
N LYS A 250 17.79 5.35 3.80
CA LYS A 250 17.62 4.08 4.54
C LYS A 250 16.17 3.58 4.42
N LEU A 251 15.23 4.50 4.56
CA LEU A 251 13.81 4.19 4.42
C LEU A 251 13.48 3.80 2.97
N HIS A 252 14.01 4.53 1.98
CA HIS A 252 13.88 4.18 0.56
C HIS A 252 14.45 2.80 0.25
N ALA A 253 15.64 2.48 0.77
CA ALA A 253 16.24 1.17 0.58
C ALA A 253 15.38 0.06 1.20
N ALA A 254 14.89 0.25 2.43
CA ALA A 254 14.10 -0.73 3.14
C ALA A 254 12.71 -0.97 2.51
N LEU A 255 12.03 0.11 2.12
CA LEU A 255 10.66 0.03 1.59
C LEU A 255 10.58 -0.29 0.10
N LEU A 256 11.59 0.05 -0.69
CA LEU A 256 11.57 -0.13 -2.15
C LEU A 256 12.76 -0.97 -2.65
N THR A 257 13.99 -0.46 -2.60
CA THR A 257 15.10 -1.02 -3.37
C THR A 257 15.41 -2.48 -3.03
N ASN A 258 15.49 -2.82 -1.74
CA ASN A 258 15.79 -4.18 -1.30
C ASN A 258 14.66 -5.16 -1.65
N ARG A 259 13.42 -4.73 -1.51
CA ARG A 259 12.24 -5.52 -1.86
C ARG A 259 12.18 -5.76 -3.37
N ASN A 260 12.39 -4.71 -4.16
CA ASN A 260 12.43 -4.77 -5.62
C ASN A 260 13.51 -5.74 -6.12
N ALA A 261 14.70 -5.74 -5.50
CA ALA A 261 15.77 -6.68 -5.83
C ALA A 261 15.36 -8.14 -5.55
N ASN A 262 14.74 -8.40 -4.39
CA ASN A 262 14.22 -9.72 -4.04
C ASN A 262 13.13 -10.19 -5.02
N TRP A 263 12.23 -9.27 -5.42
CA TRP A 263 11.15 -9.61 -6.34
C TRP A 263 11.64 -9.80 -7.77
N ALA A 264 12.62 -9.04 -8.23
CA ALA A 264 13.26 -9.27 -9.53
C ALA A 264 13.94 -10.65 -9.59
N ALA A 265 14.64 -11.05 -8.51
CA ALA A 265 15.21 -12.39 -8.39
C ALA A 265 14.12 -13.48 -8.36
N TRP A 266 13.00 -13.23 -7.68
CA TRP A 266 11.86 -14.14 -7.66
C TRP A 266 11.24 -14.31 -9.06
N ILE A 267 11.01 -13.20 -9.77
CA ILE A 267 10.46 -13.24 -11.15
C ILE A 267 11.40 -14.00 -12.08
N SER A 268 12.71 -13.74 -12.02
CA SER A 268 13.70 -14.48 -12.83
C SER A 268 13.59 -16.00 -12.64
N LYS A 269 13.39 -16.46 -11.39
CA LYS A 269 13.15 -17.88 -11.09
C LYS A 269 11.79 -18.41 -11.57
N GLN A 270 10.77 -17.53 -11.71
CA GLN A 270 9.49 -17.96 -12.27
C GLN A 270 9.60 -18.26 -13.76
N LEU A 271 10.49 -17.58 -14.48
CA LEU A 271 10.74 -17.85 -15.91
C LEU A 271 11.40 -19.22 -16.17
N GLU A 272 11.86 -19.91 -15.13
CA GLU A 272 12.35 -21.29 -15.25
C GLU A 272 11.23 -22.34 -15.24
N LYS A 273 9.94 -21.93 -15.11
CA LYS A 273 8.80 -22.83 -14.92
C LYS A 273 7.63 -22.39 -15.80
N PRO A 274 7.09 -23.28 -16.67
CA PRO A 274 5.96 -22.94 -17.52
C PRO A 274 4.77 -22.40 -16.74
N GLY A 275 4.03 -21.47 -17.34
CA GLY A 275 2.76 -20.96 -16.82
C GLY A 275 2.63 -19.44 -16.86
N THR A 276 1.46 -18.96 -16.51
CA THR A 276 1.13 -17.54 -16.53
C THR A 276 0.82 -17.01 -15.12
N THR A 277 1.49 -15.96 -14.72
CA THR A 277 1.33 -15.33 -13.40
C THR A 277 0.87 -13.87 -13.55
N PHE A 278 -0.16 -13.48 -12.81
CA PHE A 278 -0.49 -12.08 -12.61
C PHE A 278 0.10 -11.63 -11.27
N MET A 279 1.15 -10.81 -11.33
CA MET A 279 1.80 -10.26 -10.14
C MET A 279 1.36 -8.81 -9.95
N ALA A 280 0.71 -8.53 -8.82
CA ALA A 280 0.21 -7.22 -8.46
C ALA A 280 0.90 -6.71 -7.19
N VAL A 281 1.62 -5.60 -7.32
CA VAL A 281 2.43 -4.98 -6.26
C VAL A 281 2.26 -3.47 -6.29
N GLY A 282 2.50 -2.79 -5.19
CA GLY A 282 2.37 -1.34 -5.12
C GLY A 282 3.04 -0.63 -6.29
N ALA A 283 2.33 0.31 -6.91
CA ALA A 283 2.76 0.97 -8.16
C ALA A 283 4.16 1.60 -8.09
N GLY A 284 4.59 2.03 -6.90
CA GLY A 284 5.94 2.54 -6.67
C GLY A 284 7.06 1.53 -6.89
N HIS A 285 6.77 0.25 -6.78
CA HIS A 285 7.73 -0.82 -7.05
C HIS A 285 7.99 -1.04 -8.55
N LEU A 286 7.09 -0.56 -9.41
CA LEU A 286 7.16 -0.72 -10.84
C LEU A 286 7.62 0.54 -11.60
N SER A 287 7.97 1.60 -10.87
CA SER A 287 8.29 2.92 -11.42
C SER A 287 9.70 3.37 -11.01
N GLY A 288 10.42 4.03 -11.93
CA GLY A 288 11.75 4.62 -11.69
C GLY A 288 12.94 3.66 -11.81
N SER A 289 14.14 4.19 -11.53
CA SER A 289 15.43 3.51 -11.78
C SER A 289 15.74 2.34 -10.84
N THR A 290 15.04 2.21 -9.72
CA THR A 290 15.18 1.10 -8.77
C THR A 290 13.98 0.13 -8.82
N SER A 291 13.12 0.27 -9.82
CA SER A 291 11.92 -0.54 -10.01
C SER A 291 12.23 -2.00 -10.37
N VAL A 292 11.26 -2.86 -10.13
CA VAL A 292 11.32 -4.28 -10.55
C VAL A 292 11.58 -4.42 -12.05
N PRO A 293 10.86 -3.71 -12.97
CA PRO A 293 11.16 -3.73 -14.40
C PRO A 293 12.60 -3.36 -14.72
N HIS A 294 13.17 -2.34 -14.06
CA HIS A 294 14.54 -1.93 -14.27
C HIS A 294 15.53 -2.99 -13.78
N LEU A 295 15.33 -3.53 -12.58
CA LEU A 295 16.23 -4.53 -11.99
C LEU A 295 16.22 -5.87 -12.71
N LEU A 296 15.15 -6.23 -13.41
CA LEU A 296 15.08 -7.42 -14.25
C LEU A 296 16.12 -7.40 -15.39
N THR A 297 16.56 -6.22 -15.83
CA THR A 297 17.61 -6.11 -16.86
C THR A 297 18.92 -6.77 -16.43
N ALA A 298 19.24 -6.79 -15.13
CA ALA A 298 20.42 -7.48 -14.61
C ALA A 298 20.35 -9.02 -14.77
N TYR A 299 19.15 -9.56 -14.98
CA TYR A 299 18.91 -10.98 -15.26
C TYR A 299 18.76 -11.26 -16.78
N GLY A 300 19.03 -10.26 -17.64
CA GLY A 300 18.85 -10.38 -19.09
C GLY A 300 17.37 -10.37 -19.51
N VAL A 301 16.48 -9.93 -18.66
CA VAL A 301 15.02 -9.94 -18.86
C VAL A 301 14.53 -8.52 -19.04
N GLN A 302 13.68 -8.28 -20.03
CA GLN A 302 13.06 -6.98 -20.30
C GLN A 302 11.55 -7.05 -20.06
N ALA A 303 11.05 -6.20 -19.19
CA ALA A 303 9.62 -5.96 -19.06
C ALA A 303 9.15 -5.02 -20.18
N GLN A 304 8.09 -5.41 -20.88
CA GLN A 304 7.49 -4.63 -21.95
C GLN A 304 6.16 -4.05 -21.46
N ARG A 305 5.87 -2.80 -21.85
CA ARG A 305 4.55 -2.21 -21.61
C ARG A 305 3.50 -2.96 -22.42
N VAL A 306 2.37 -3.23 -21.79
CA VAL A 306 1.15 -3.65 -22.47
C VAL A 306 0.39 -2.37 -22.84
N GLU A 307 0.04 -2.24 -24.11
CA GLU A 307 -0.80 -1.14 -24.59
C GLU A 307 -2.27 -1.58 -24.53
N TYR A 308 -3.13 -0.61 -24.25
CA TYR A 308 -4.58 -0.78 -24.18
C TYR A 308 -5.19 -0.61 -25.56
#